data_f6ab67d20947bf12d2c22ad24493ef8b
#
_entry.id   f6ab67d20947bf12d2c22ad24493ef8b
#
_cell.length_a   1.000
_cell.length_b   1.000
_cell.length_c   1.000
_cell.angle_alpha   90.00
_cell.angle_beta   90.00
_cell.angle_gamma   90.00
#
_symmetry.space_group_name_H-M   'P 1'
#
loop_
_entity.id
_entity.type
_entity.pdbx_description
1 polymer ?
#
loop_
_entity_poly.entity_id
_entity_poly.type
_entity_poly.pdbx_seq_one_letter_code
_entity_poly.pdbx_strand_id
1 'polypeptide(L)'
;MTSFPKATASERRATALSAAAFFFVLTSYYIMRPVRDQLSGAVGSSQLPLFYLGTFIAMVVLTPVFGAMVARFPRRRLLGWSYCFFIACLIAFVPAFLAQARIGPRELGVVFFIWVSVFNLFVVSLFWSFMADIFDSVQARRTFPLIALGGMAGAVFGPMVTSLLVGLLGVAPLLVVSALMLGAALVLLLRLSTHDAAGRASRDVRCL
;
A
#
# COMPACT_ATOMS: atom_id res chain seq x y z
N MET A 1 38.17 3.67 7.56
CA MET A 1 36.91 3.26 8.23
C MET A 1 36.13 4.52 8.58
N THR A 2 35.22 4.96 7.74
CA THR A 2 34.39 6.14 7.97
C THR A 2 33.31 5.77 8.99
N SER A 3 33.45 6.28 10.22
CA SER A 3 32.40 6.11 11.25
C SER A 3 31.13 6.81 10.80
N PHE A 4 30.11 6.03 10.45
CA PHE A 4 28.78 6.57 10.17
C PHE A 4 28.27 7.32 11.41
N PRO A 5 27.81 8.55 11.29
CA PRO A 5 27.25 9.29 12.42
C PRO A 5 26.07 8.49 13.02
N LYS A 6 26.02 8.42 14.36
CA LYS A 6 24.96 7.68 15.07
C LYS A 6 23.59 8.26 14.72
N ALA A 7 22.62 7.39 14.42
CA ALA A 7 21.24 7.79 14.14
C ALA A 7 20.64 8.60 15.31
N THR A 8 20.09 9.75 15.03
CA THR A 8 19.44 10.60 16.03
C THR A 8 18.16 9.95 16.54
N ALA A 9 17.70 10.35 17.73
CA ALA A 9 16.42 9.84 18.28
C ALA A 9 15.24 10.15 17.34
N SER A 10 15.25 11.29 16.68
CA SER A 10 14.27 11.69 15.68
C SER A 10 14.29 10.77 14.46
N GLU A 11 15.49 10.46 13.93
CA GLU A 11 15.66 9.54 12.79
C GLU A 11 15.16 8.12 13.11
N ARG A 12 15.49 7.62 14.30
CA ARG A 12 15.00 6.29 14.75
C ARG A 12 13.47 6.24 14.84
N ARG A 13 12.85 7.29 15.37
CA ARG A 13 11.39 7.40 15.45
C ARG A 13 10.76 7.46 14.06
N ALA A 14 11.31 8.26 13.16
CA ALA A 14 10.84 8.34 11.77
C ALA A 14 10.95 6.98 11.07
N THR A 15 12.08 6.26 11.23
CA THR A 15 12.29 4.92 10.67
C THR A 15 11.28 3.91 11.22
N ALA A 16 11.03 3.92 12.53
CA ALA A 16 10.07 3.01 13.16
C ALA A 16 8.63 3.27 12.67
N LEU A 17 8.22 4.53 12.56
CA LEU A 17 6.91 4.90 12.03
C LEU A 17 6.76 4.51 10.55
N SER A 18 7.82 4.69 9.76
CA SER A 18 7.83 4.28 8.35
C SER A 18 7.77 2.76 8.20
N ALA A 19 8.51 2.01 9.03
CA ALA A 19 8.48 0.55 9.04
C ALA A 19 7.09 0.02 9.45
N ALA A 20 6.47 0.61 10.47
CA ALA A 20 5.11 0.28 10.89
C ALA A 20 4.08 0.63 9.79
N ALA A 21 4.22 1.79 9.14
CA ALA A 21 3.33 2.15 8.03
C ALA A 21 3.46 1.16 6.86
N PHE A 22 4.68 0.75 6.51
CA PHE A 22 4.91 -0.22 5.44
C PHE A 22 4.43 -1.62 5.80
N PHE A 23 4.54 -2.01 7.08
CA PHE A 23 3.90 -3.21 7.61
C PHE A 23 2.40 -3.20 7.32
N PHE A 24 1.68 -2.14 7.66
CA PHE A 24 0.24 -2.03 7.44
C PHE A 24 -0.14 -1.98 5.95
N VAL A 25 0.65 -1.30 5.13
CA VAL A 25 0.46 -1.27 3.67
C VAL A 25 0.52 -2.67 3.09
N LEU A 26 1.58 -3.41 3.38
CA LEU A 26 1.75 -4.75 2.83
C LEU A 26 0.78 -5.75 3.47
N THR A 27 0.45 -5.63 4.75
CA THR A 27 -0.61 -6.43 5.38
C THR A 27 -1.93 -6.25 4.64
N SER A 28 -2.34 -5.02 4.35
CA SER A 28 -3.56 -4.72 3.59
C SER A 28 -3.55 -5.42 2.22
N TYR A 29 -2.47 -5.28 1.46
CA TYR A 29 -2.33 -5.94 0.16
C TYR A 29 -2.35 -7.46 0.25
N TYR A 30 -1.60 -8.02 1.18
CA TYR A 30 -1.46 -9.48 1.31
C TYR A 30 -2.68 -10.17 1.93
N ILE A 31 -3.60 -9.44 2.56
CA ILE A 31 -4.94 -9.94 2.91
C ILE A 31 -5.76 -10.15 1.64
N MET A 32 -5.69 -9.27 0.65
CA MET A 32 -6.47 -9.33 -0.59
C MET A 32 -5.89 -10.33 -1.61
N ARG A 33 -4.58 -10.57 -1.59
CA ARG A 33 -3.90 -11.40 -2.59
C ARG A 33 -4.45 -12.83 -2.67
N PRO A 34 -4.63 -13.59 -1.56
CA PRO A 34 -5.22 -14.93 -1.62
C PRO A 34 -6.65 -14.94 -2.19
N VAL A 35 -7.45 -13.92 -1.86
CA VAL A 35 -8.80 -13.75 -2.41
C VAL A 35 -8.76 -13.56 -3.93
N ARG A 36 -7.87 -12.69 -4.41
CA ARG A 36 -7.64 -12.47 -5.83
C ARG A 36 -7.23 -13.74 -6.56
N ASP A 37 -6.27 -14.48 -5.99
CA ASP A 37 -5.71 -15.69 -6.59
C ASP A 37 -6.77 -16.83 -6.61
N GLN A 38 -7.60 -16.95 -5.57
CA GLN A 38 -8.71 -17.89 -5.51
C GLN A 38 -9.78 -17.58 -6.57
N LEU A 39 -10.16 -16.33 -6.74
CA LEU A 39 -11.13 -15.93 -7.76
C LEU A 39 -10.63 -16.20 -9.17
N SER A 40 -9.36 -15.95 -9.45
CA SER A 40 -8.77 -16.24 -10.75
C SER A 40 -8.69 -17.75 -11.03
N GLY A 41 -8.40 -18.57 -10.01
CA GLY A 41 -8.41 -20.03 -10.11
C GLY A 41 -9.80 -20.63 -10.36
N ALA A 42 -10.85 -20.05 -9.78
CA ALA A 42 -12.23 -20.49 -9.94
C ALA A 42 -12.77 -20.29 -11.37
N VAL A 43 -12.24 -19.33 -12.12
CA VAL A 43 -12.64 -19.06 -13.53
C VAL A 43 -12.01 -20.06 -14.52
N GLY A 44 -11.00 -20.80 -14.10
CA GLY A 44 -10.30 -21.81 -14.88
C GLY A 44 -8.96 -21.35 -15.45
N SER A 45 -8.01 -22.27 -15.52
CA SER A 45 -6.62 -22.01 -15.95
C SER A 45 -6.49 -21.46 -17.37
N SER A 46 -7.41 -21.79 -18.26
CA SER A 46 -7.43 -21.31 -19.66
C SER A 46 -7.69 -19.80 -19.78
N GLN A 47 -8.26 -19.15 -18.76
CA GLN A 47 -8.56 -17.72 -18.77
C GLN A 47 -7.45 -16.88 -18.09
N LEU A 48 -6.52 -17.51 -17.37
CA LEU A 48 -5.42 -16.81 -16.69
C LEU A 48 -4.61 -15.88 -17.62
N PRO A 49 -4.27 -16.25 -18.87
CA PRO A 49 -3.57 -15.34 -19.77
C PRO A 49 -4.34 -14.04 -20.04
N LEU A 50 -5.67 -14.08 -20.07
CA LEU A 50 -6.51 -12.89 -20.27
C LEU A 50 -6.47 -11.96 -19.05
N PHE A 51 -6.46 -12.51 -17.82
CA PHE A 51 -6.30 -11.72 -16.61
C PHE A 51 -4.94 -10.99 -16.56
N TYR A 52 -3.86 -11.69 -16.92
CA TYR A 52 -2.53 -11.09 -16.96
C TYR A 52 -2.42 -10.04 -18.08
N LEU A 53 -3.00 -10.30 -19.26
CA LEU A 53 -3.04 -9.34 -20.35
C LEU A 53 -3.82 -8.08 -19.94
N GLY A 54 -5.00 -8.24 -19.36
CA GLY A 54 -5.79 -7.11 -18.84
C GLY A 54 -5.04 -6.29 -17.80
N THR A 55 -4.35 -6.96 -16.87
CA THR A 55 -3.50 -6.31 -15.88
C THR A 55 -2.33 -5.57 -16.53
N PHE A 56 -1.67 -6.18 -17.50
CA PHE A 56 -0.56 -5.56 -18.25
C PHE A 56 -1.03 -4.28 -18.96
N ILE A 57 -2.14 -4.34 -19.69
CA ILE A 57 -2.72 -3.17 -20.37
C ILE A 57 -3.07 -2.08 -19.37
N ALA A 58 -3.75 -2.44 -18.26
CA ALA A 58 -4.08 -1.49 -17.22
C ALA A 58 -2.83 -0.81 -16.63
N MET A 59 -1.77 -1.55 -16.38
CA MET A 59 -0.51 -1.00 -15.85
C MET A 59 0.19 -0.10 -16.86
N VAL A 60 0.25 -0.48 -18.15
CA VAL A 60 0.84 0.36 -19.20
C VAL A 60 0.10 1.69 -19.35
N VAL A 61 -1.23 1.68 -19.27
CA VAL A 61 -2.06 2.90 -19.37
C VAL A 61 -1.96 3.75 -18.09
N LEU A 62 -1.95 3.12 -16.93
CA LEU A 62 -2.00 3.85 -15.64
C LEU A 62 -0.62 4.34 -15.18
N THR A 63 0.49 3.73 -15.60
CA THR A 63 1.84 4.17 -15.20
C THR A 63 2.14 5.62 -15.61
N PRO A 64 1.91 6.06 -16.87
CA PRO A 64 2.11 7.47 -17.22
C PRO A 64 1.15 8.42 -16.51
N VAL A 65 -0.08 7.98 -16.24
CA VAL A 65 -1.04 8.76 -15.43
C VAL A 65 -0.49 8.97 -14.02
N PHE A 66 0.03 7.91 -13.39
CA PHE A 66 0.69 8.00 -12.08
C PHE A 66 1.90 8.94 -12.13
N GLY A 67 2.76 8.82 -13.13
CA GLY A 67 3.91 9.71 -13.31
C GLY A 67 3.49 11.19 -13.43
N ALA A 68 2.45 11.48 -14.22
CA ALA A 68 1.90 12.82 -14.36
C ALA A 68 1.29 13.36 -13.04
N MET A 69 0.62 12.50 -12.27
CA MET A 69 0.08 12.87 -10.96
C MET A 69 1.20 13.21 -9.96
N VAL A 70 2.26 12.39 -9.89
CA VAL A 70 3.41 12.62 -9.02
C VAL A 70 4.17 13.90 -9.41
N ALA A 71 4.22 14.23 -10.71
CA ALA A 71 4.87 15.45 -11.20
C ALA A 71 4.06 16.73 -10.89
N ARG A 72 2.72 16.65 -10.85
CA ARG A 72 1.83 17.82 -10.70
C ARG A 72 1.42 18.13 -9.26
N PHE A 73 1.33 17.13 -8.41
CA PHE A 73 0.80 17.28 -7.05
C PHE A 73 1.88 17.05 -5.99
N PRO A 74 1.84 17.80 -4.88
CA PRO A 74 2.72 17.54 -3.75
C PRO A 74 2.43 16.13 -3.20
N ARG A 75 3.49 15.33 -3.04
CA ARG A 75 3.41 13.89 -2.71
C ARG A 75 2.57 13.61 -1.46
N ARG A 76 2.61 14.51 -0.47
CA ARG A 76 1.77 14.40 0.73
C ARG A 76 0.27 14.41 0.43
N ARG A 77 -0.19 15.34 -0.45
CA ARG A 77 -1.62 15.40 -0.84
C ARG A 77 -2.00 14.22 -1.70
N LEU A 78 -1.13 13.86 -2.65
CA LEU A 78 -1.32 12.72 -3.53
C LEU A 78 -1.44 11.42 -2.74
N LEU A 79 -0.58 11.21 -1.73
CA LEU A 79 -0.63 10.06 -0.83
C LEU A 79 -1.97 9.99 -0.10
N GLY A 80 -2.41 11.10 0.53
CA GLY A 80 -3.68 11.15 1.22
C GLY A 80 -4.87 10.81 0.31
N TRP A 81 -4.95 11.46 -0.85
CA TRP A 81 -6.04 11.24 -1.81
C TRP A 81 -6.05 9.82 -2.38
N SER A 82 -4.88 9.29 -2.76
CA SER A 82 -4.77 7.94 -3.32
C SER A 82 -5.15 6.88 -2.29
N TYR A 83 -4.67 7.00 -1.05
CA TYR A 83 -5.02 6.04 0.01
C TYR A 83 -6.52 6.11 0.35
N CYS A 84 -7.09 7.30 0.48
CA CYS A 84 -8.54 7.46 0.70
C CYS A 84 -9.35 6.87 -0.47
N PHE A 85 -8.93 7.10 -1.72
CA PHE A 85 -9.57 6.51 -2.89
C PHE A 85 -9.55 4.98 -2.84
N PHE A 86 -8.40 4.38 -2.55
CA PHE A 86 -8.30 2.92 -2.47
C PHE A 86 -9.08 2.33 -1.29
N ILE A 87 -9.14 3.03 -0.15
CA ILE A 87 -10.00 2.64 0.98
C ILE A 87 -11.48 2.67 0.57
N ALA A 88 -11.92 3.73 -0.11
CA ALA A 88 -13.28 3.86 -0.60
C ALA A 88 -13.62 2.75 -1.61
N CYS A 89 -12.70 2.40 -2.53
CA CYS A 89 -12.86 1.27 -3.44
C CYS A 89 -12.98 -0.06 -2.70
N LEU A 90 -12.14 -0.32 -1.67
CA LEU A 90 -12.23 -1.53 -0.85
C LEU A 90 -13.59 -1.67 -0.20
N ILE A 91 -14.10 -0.58 0.37
CA ILE A 91 -15.44 -0.57 0.99
C ILE A 91 -16.53 -0.78 -0.08
N ALA A 92 -16.37 -0.20 -1.28
CA ALA A 92 -17.30 -0.39 -2.39
C ALA A 92 -17.33 -1.83 -2.93
N PHE A 93 -16.21 -2.57 -2.82
CA PHE A 93 -16.20 -4.00 -3.17
C PHE A 93 -16.95 -4.87 -2.15
N VAL A 94 -17.13 -4.45 -0.90
CA VAL A 94 -17.84 -5.25 0.12
C VAL A 94 -19.26 -5.60 -0.35
N PRO A 95 -20.16 -4.68 -0.72
CA PRO A 95 -21.48 -5.01 -1.22
C PRO A 95 -21.44 -5.79 -2.54
N ALA A 96 -20.42 -5.57 -3.40
CA ALA A 96 -20.27 -6.35 -4.63
C ALA A 96 -20.00 -7.84 -4.34
N PHE A 97 -19.17 -8.14 -3.35
CA PHE A 97 -18.94 -9.53 -2.90
C PHE A 97 -20.16 -10.15 -2.21
N LEU A 98 -20.93 -9.36 -1.46
CA LEU A 98 -22.19 -9.84 -0.87
C LEU A 98 -23.26 -10.11 -1.94
N ALA A 99 -23.26 -9.36 -3.03
CA ALA A 99 -24.16 -9.50 -4.17
C ALA A 99 -23.56 -10.38 -5.31
N GLN A 100 -22.51 -11.14 -5.06
CA GLN A 100 -21.77 -11.92 -6.06
C GLN A 100 -22.67 -12.85 -6.90
N ALA A 101 -23.72 -13.42 -6.29
CA ALA A 101 -24.69 -14.25 -6.99
C ALA A 101 -25.49 -13.50 -8.08
N ARG A 102 -25.60 -12.18 -8.01
CA ARG A 102 -26.30 -11.33 -8.98
C ARG A 102 -25.40 -10.76 -10.06
N ILE A 103 -24.15 -10.43 -9.70
CA ILE A 103 -23.18 -9.78 -10.60
C ILE A 103 -22.51 -10.81 -11.52
N GLY A 104 -22.37 -12.04 -11.05
CA GLY A 104 -21.56 -13.10 -11.67
C GLY A 104 -20.15 -13.17 -11.07
N PRO A 105 -19.72 -14.37 -10.66
CA PRO A 105 -18.41 -14.55 -10.00
C PRO A 105 -17.23 -14.28 -10.94
N ARG A 106 -17.43 -14.42 -12.25
CA ARG A 106 -16.39 -14.21 -13.26
C ARG A 106 -16.09 -12.73 -13.47
N GLU A 107 -17.11 -11.91 -13.69
CA GLU A 107 -16.96 -10.47 -13.92
C GLU A 107 -16.36 -9.78 -12.70
N LEU A 108 -16.86 -10.10 -11.52
CA LEU A 108 -16.30 -9.58 -10.28
C LEU A 108 -14.84 -10.01 -10.08
N GLY A 109 -14.52 -11.26 -10.41
CA GLY A 109 -13.16 -11.81 -10.32
C GLY A 109 -12.17 -11.06 -11.21
N VAL A 110 -12.52 -10.80 -12.49
CA VAL A 110 -11.68 -10.06 -13.43
C VAL A 110 -11.42 -8.63 -12.94
N VAL A 111 -12.48 -7.92 -12.60
CA VAL A 111 -12.39 -6.52 -12.13
C VAL A 111 -11.55 -6.43 -10.86
N PHE A 112 -11.80 -7.31 -9.90
CA PHE A 112 -11.07 -7.33 -8.63
C PHE A 112 -9.59 -7.70 -8.83
N PHE A 113 -9.29 -8.66 -9.71
CA PHE A 113 -7.92 -9.08 -10.02
C PHE A 113 -7.08 -7.91 -10.58
N ILE A 114 -7.61 -7.21 -11.59
CA ILE A 114 -6.93 -6.06 -12.18
C ILE A 114 -6.79 -4.94 -11.16
N TRP A 115 -7.86 -4.65 -10.41
CA TRP A 115 -7.88 -3.59 -9.41
C TRP A 115 -6.85 -3.83 -8.29
N VAL A 116 -6.74 -5.04 -7.73
CA VAL A 116 -5.76 -5.37 -6.68
C VAL A 116 -4.33 -5.22 -7.22
N SER A 117 -4.09 -5.55 -8.48
CA SER A 117 -2.78 -5.37 -9.12
C SER A 117 -2.40 -3.90 -9.26
N VAL A 118 -3.35 -3.07 -9.71
CA VAL A 118 -3.20 -1.60 -9.79
C VAL A 118 -3.02 -1.00 -8.39
N PHE A 119 -3.81 -1.43 -7.41
CA PHE A 119 -3.68 -1.02 -6.02
C PHE A 119 -2.25 -1.22 -5.51
N ASN A 120 -1.70 -2.42 -5.69
CA ASN A 120 -0.34 -2.73 -5.23
C ASN A 120 0.70 -1.81 -5.87
N LEU A 121 0.64 -1.64 -7.20
CA LEU A 121 1.57 -0.78 -7.91
C LEU A 121 1.53 0.66 -7.37
N PHE A 122 0.33 1.25 -7.27
CA PHE A 122 0.17 2.65 -6.89
C PHE A 122 0.53 2.89 -5.41
N VAL A 123 -0.01 2.08 -4.51
CA VAL A 123 0.16 2.29 -3.07
C VAL A 123 1.62 2.11 -2.65
N VAL A 124 2.29 1.08 -3.18
CA VAL A 124 3.70 0.81 -2.87
C VAL A 124 4.63 1.84 -3.53
N SER A 125 4.38 2.19 -4.80
CA SER A 125 5.19 3.21 -5.49
C SER A 125 5.08 4.57 -4.82
N LEU A 126 3.86 4.95 -4.41
CA LEU A 126 3.62 6.21 -3.72
C LEU A 126 4.26 6.23 -2.32
N PHE A 127 4.21 5.09 -1.61
CA PHE A 127 4.91 4.94 -0.33
C PHE A 127 6.41 5.19 -0.49
N TRP A 128 7.09 4.49 -1.40
CA TRP A 128 8.53 4.66 -1.61
C TRP A 128 8.89 6.04 -2.14
N SER A 129 8.05 6.63 -3.00
CA SER A 129 8.22 8.00 -3.47
C SER A 129 8.18 9.00 -2.31
N PHE A 130 7.28 8.79 -1.34
CA PHE A 130 7.19 9.62 -0.14
C PHE A 130 8.38 9.40 0.81
N MET A 131 8.86 8.15 0.95
CA MET A 131 10.05 7.84 1.74
C MET A 131 11.31 8.52 1.16
N ALA A 132 11.44 8.55 -0.16
CA ALA A 132 12.56 9.23 -0.84
C ALA A 132 12.57 10.75 -0.64
N ASP A 133 11.42 11.35 -0.31
CA ASP A 133 11.35 12.79 0.03
C ASP A 133 11.72 13.10 1.48
N ILE A 134 11.50 12.12 2.39
CA ILE A 134 11.73 12.31 3.83
C ILE A 134 13.19 12.05 4.20
N PHE A 135 13.78 11.00 3.63
CA PHE A 135 15.14 10.56 4.00
C PHE A 135 16.16 10.97 2.96
N ASP A 136 17.24 11.63 3.43
CA ASP A 136 18.41 11.93 2.61
C ASP A 136 19.10 10.64 2.15
N SER A 137 19.86 10.70 1.06
CA SER A 137 20.54 9.54 0.45
C SER A 137 21.45 8.75 1.43
N VAL A 138 22.07 9.42 2.40
CA VAL A 138 22.89 8.79 3.45
C VAL A 138 22.00 8.08 4.48
N GLN A 139 20.90 8.69 4.88
CA GLN A 139 19.92 8.10 5.80
C GLN A 139 19.20 6.93 5.15
N ALA A 140 18.79 7.07 3.88
CA ALA A 140 18.08 6.04 3.11
C ALA A 140 18.84 4.71 3.09
N ARG A 141 20.15 4.72 2.92
CA ARG A 141 21.00 3.52 2.91
C ARG A 141 20.89 2.70 4.21
N ARG A 142 20.58 3.34 5.33
CA ARG A 142 20.45 2.69 6.65
C ARG A 142 19.00 2.39 7.01
N THR A 143 18.08 3.26 6.62
CA THR A 143 16.68 3.20 7.05
C THR A 143 15.82 2.34 6.13
N PHE A 144 16.06 2.35 4.81
CA PHE A 144 15.27 1.58 3.85
C PHE A 144 15.28 0.07 4.09
N PRO A 145 16.41 -0.56 4.43
CA PRO A 145 16.38 -1.98 4.80
C PRO A 145 15.50 -2.28 6.02
N LEU A 146 15.50 -1.40 7.03
CA LEU A 146 14.67 -1.55 8.23
C LEU A 146 13.17 -1.34 7.91
N ILE A 147 12.86 -0.38 7.03
CA ILE A 147 11.49 -0.17 6.55
C ILE A 147 11.02 -1.40 5.76
N ALA A 148 11.88 -1.96 4.91
CA ALA A 148 11.58 -3.17 4.14
C ALA A 148 11.32 -4.38 5.04
N LEU A 149 12.04 -4.54 6.16
CA LEU A 149 11.76 -5.59 7.15
C LEU A 149 10.34 -5.45 7.73
N GLY A 150 9.88 -4.23 8.00
CA GLY A 150 8.49 -3.99 8.40
C GLY A 150 7.50 -4.50 7.35
N GLY A 151 7.76 -4.20 6.09
CA GLY A 151 6.94 -4.69 4.98
C GLY A 151 6.96 -6.22 4.84
N MET A 152 8.12 -6.85 4.98
CA MET A 152 8.26 -8.32 4.96
C MET A 152 7.43 -8.97 6.08
N ALA A 153 7.46 -8.42 7.29
CA ALA A 153 6.62 -8.87 8.39
C ALA A 153 5.12 -8.75 8.03
N GLY A 154 4.71 -7.65 7.41
CA GLY A 154 3.33 -7.45 6.92
C GLY A 154 2.94 -8.45 5.82
N ALA A 155 3.87 -8.80 4.93
CA ALA A 155 3.65 -9.80 3.89
C ALA A 155 3.43 -11.21 4.42
N VAL A 156 4.02 -11.54 5.58
CA VAL A 156 3.77 -12.81 6.29
C VAL A 156 2.48 -12.74 7.09
N PHE A 157 2.24 -11.62 7.77
CA PHE A 157 1.08 -11.44 8.64
C PHE A 157 -0.24 -11.40 7.85
N GLY A 158 -0.26 -10.79 6.66
CA GLY A 158 -1.46 -10.68 5.82
C GLY A 158 -2.11 -12.01 5.50
N PRO A 159 -1.43 -12.98 4.85
CA PRO A 159 -1.98 -14.30 4.56
C PRO A 159 -2.37 -15.08 5.82
N MET A 160 -1.65 -14.90 6.93
CA MET A 160 -2.01 -15.52 8.21
C MET A 160 -3.36 -15.00 8.71
N VAL A 161 -3.60 -13.70 8.66
CA VAL A 161 -4.90 -13.09 8.98
C VAL A 161 -5.98 -13.63 8.04
N THR A 162 -5.70 -13.74 6.74
CA THR A 162 -6.64 -14.28 5.76
C THR A 162 -7.00 -15.74 6.07
N SER A 163 -6.01 -16.59 6.34
CA SER A 163 -6.25 -18.02 6.61
C SER A 163 -7.07 -18.25 7.89
N LEU A 164 -6.88 -17.41 8.91
CA LEU A 164 -7.63 -17.49 10.16
C LEU A 164 -9.08 -16.99 10.02
N LEU A 165 -9.28 -15.91 9.26
CA LEU A 165 -10.56 -15.22 9.22
C LEU A 165 -11.47 -15.64 8.06
N VAL A 166 -10.93 -16.15 6.94
CA VAL A 166 -11.71 -16.48 5.75
C VAL A 166 -12.73 -17.59 6.03
N GLY A 167 -12.35 -18.59 6.81
CA GLY A 167 -13.23 -19.71 7.19
C GLY A 167 -14.37 -19.32 8.14
N LEU A 168 -14.17 -18.27 8.93
CA LEU A 168 -15.14 -17.81 9.94
C LEU A 168 -16.04 -16.70 9.42
N LEU A 169 -15.49 -15.75 8.66
CA LEU A 169 -16.16 -14.50 8.31
C LEU A 169 -16.46 -14.39 6.80
N GLY A 170 -15.85 -15.22 5.97
CA GLY A 170 -15.93 -15.10 4.52
C GLY A 170 -15.06 -13.96 3.95
N VAL A 171 -15.23 -13.68 2.65
CA VAL A 171 -14.37 -12.74 1.90
C VAL A 171 -14.71 -11.27 2.17
N ALA A 172 -16.00 -10.92 2.26
CA ALA A 172 -16.41 -9.52 2.39
C ALA A 172 -15.84 -8.80 3.64
N PRO A 173 -15.84 -9.39 4.84
CA PRO A 173 -15.20 -8.79 6.02
C PRO A 173 -13.69 -8.66 5.90
N LEU A 174 -13.00 -9.52 5.14
CA LEU A 174 -11.55 -9.38 4.90
C LEU A 174 -11.20 -8.09 4.17
N LEU A 175 -12.07 -7.62 3.27
CA LEU A 175 -11.89 -6.32 2.60
C LEU A 175 -11.99 -5.15 3.59
N VAL A 176 -12.87 -5.27 4.59
CA VAL A 176 -12.98 -4.27 5.66
C VAL A 176 -11.70 -4.27 6.51
N VAL A 177 -11.19 -5.44 6.89
CA VAL A 177 -9.90 -5.54 7.63
C VAL A 177 -8.77 -4.93 6.80
N SER A 178 -8.70 -5.23 5.51
CA SER A 178 -7.72 -4.63 4.59
C SER A 178 -7.84 -3.10 4.54
N ALA A 179 -9.05 -2.56 4.46
CA ALA A 179 -9.32 -1.13 4.48
C ALA A 179 -8.87 -0.48 5.80
N LEU A 180 -9.09 -1.13 6.94
CA LEU A 180 -8.63 -0.66 8.25
C LEU A 180 -7.10 -0.65 8.34
N MET A 181 -6.42 -1.68 7.83
CA MET A 181 -4.95 -1.72 7.77
C MET A 181 -4.40 -0.58 6.90
N LEU A 182 -5.00 -0.34 5.74
CA LEU A 182 -4.61 0.78 4.88
C LEU A 182 -4.87 2.14 5.54
N GLY A 183 -5.98 2.27 6.27
CA GLY A 183 -6.29 3.46 7.07
C GLY A 183 -5.27 3.71 8.18
N ALA A 184 -4.84 2.66 8.89
CA ALA A 184 -3.77 2.75 9.89
C ALA A 184 -2.44 3.21 9.26
N ALA A 185 -2.09 2.66 8.10
CA ALA A 185 -0.92 3.10 7.33
C ALA A 185 -1.00 4.59 6.99
N LEU A 186 -2.15 5.05 6.48
CA LEU A 186 -2.38 6.46 6.13
C LEU A 186 -2.18 7.38 7.35
N VAL A 187 -2.76 7.03 8.51
CA VAL A 187 -2.61 7.81 9.75
C VAL A 187 -1.14 7.92 10.15
N LEU A 188 -0.37 6.82 10.09
CA LEU A 188 1.05 6.84 10.42
C LEU A 188 1.85 7.72 9.46
N LEU A 189 1.57 7.64 8.16
CA LEU A 189 2.24 8.46 7.14
C LEU A 189 1.90 9.95 7.28
N LEU A 190 0.67 10.30 7.61
CA LEU A 190 0.28 11.67 7.89
C LEU A 190 0.97 12.22 9.15
N ARG A 191 1.08 11.43 10.21
CA ARG A 191 1.86 11.80 11.42
C ARG A 191 3.33 12.00 11.11
N LEU A 192 3.92 11.14 10.27
CA LEU A 192 5.31 11.27 9.85
C LEU A 192 5.53 12.58 9.09
N SER A 193 4.63 12.94 8.19
CA SER A 193 4.71 14.18 7.40
C SER A 193 4.64 15.45 8.25
N THR A 194 3.91 15.45 9.36
CA THR A 194 3.84 16.60 10.29
C THR A 194 5.12 16.76 11.09
N HIS A 195 5.75 15.64 11.49
CA HIS A 195 7.04 15.67 12.19
C HIS A 195 8.19 16.20 11.31
N ASP A 196 8.21 15.82 10.02
CA ASP A 196 9.23 16.28 9.09
C ASP A 196 9.09 17.78 8.80
N ALA A 197 7.88 18.28 8.62
CA ALA A 197 7.61 19.71 8.43
C ALA A 197 8.08 20.56 9.63
N ALA A 198 7.83 20.08 10.86
CA ALA A 198 8.29 20.76 12.09
C ALA A 198 9.84 20.74 12.21
N GLY A 199 10.47 19.64 11.81
CA GLY A 199 11.92 19.48 11.82
C GLY A 199 12.63 20.41 10.81
N ARG A 200 12.05 20.63 9.62
CA ARG A 200 12.57 21.56 8.61
C ARG A 200 12.43 23.00 9.09
N ALA A 201 11.28 23.41 9.57
CA ALA A 201 11.06 24.74 10.09
C ALA A 201 12.03 25.12 11.22
N SER A 202 12.37 24.18 12.11
CA SER A 202 13.33 24.42 13.19
C SER A 202 14.80 24.47 12.74
N ARG A 203 15.14 23.94 11.57
CA ARG A 203 16.48 24.10 10.96
C ARG A 203 16.65 25.45 10.29
N ASP A 204 15.63 25.90 9.55
CA ASP A 204 15.67 27.20 8.86
C ASP A 204 15.82 28.38 9.85
N VAL A 205 15.15 28.30 11.01
CA VAL A 205 15.27 29.31 12.08
C VAL A 205 16.66 29.32 12.74
N ARG A 206 17.43 28.25 12.68
CA ARG A 206 18.81 28.18 13.24
C ARG A 206 19.89 28.62 12.28
N CYS A 207 19.57 28.82 11.03
CA CYS A 207 20.51 29.30 9.98
C CYS A 207 20.37 30.79 9.70
N LEU A 208 19.47 31.50 10.38
CA LEU A 208 19.33 32.95 10.42
C LEU A 208 19.94 33.51 11.71
#